data_88998f9a85349114bb852e36038c8603
#
_entry.id   88998f9a85349114bb852e36038c8603
#
_cell.length_a   1.000
_cell.length_b   1.000
_cell.length_c   1.000
_cell.angle_alpha   90.00
_cell.angle_beta   90.00
_cell.angle_gamma   90.00
#
_symmetry.space_group_name_H-M   'P 1'
#
loop_
_entity.id
_entity.type
_entity.pdbx_description
1 polymer ?
#
loop_
_entity_poly.entity_id
_entity_poly.type
_entity_poly.pdbx_seq_one_letter_code
_entity_poly.pdbx_strand_id
1 'polypeptide(L)'
;QSETAIQQGVQTQEEVTSGEVSEQTPESDPGQETIHKVYLTFDDGPSIYTDEILDILDRYHVKATFFVVGKDGSEAEAALQRIVEDGHTLGMHSYSHKYKELYESLDSFTEDFARIRDDIYQATGVESVYYRFPGGSSNTVSNIDMHEFIDYLDSQGVEYFDWNVSSGDGGSRNLSIDTLLENCTEDIDTRETSIILLHDSAEKPTTVEALPDIIENILARPDTVILPITENTRPVHHVE
;
A
#
# COMPACT_ATOMS: atom_id res chain seq x y z
N GLN A 1 16.01 -9.16 74.77
CA GLN A 1 16.74 -10.46 74.81
C GLN A 1 17.08 -10.81 73.38
N SER A 2 18.29 -10.48 73.02
CA SER A 2 19.51 -11.27 72.90
C SER A 2 19.66 -11.80 71.48
N GLU A 3 20.55 -11.48 70.80
CA GLU A 3 22.04 -11.39 70.67
C GLU A 3 22.40 -11.98 69.31
N THR A 4 23.03 -11.23 68.49
CA THR A 4 24.43 -11.23 68.11
C THR A 4 24.96 -12.53 67.46
N ALA A 5 25.45 -12.40 66.23
CA ALA A 5 26.81 -12.77 65.91
C ALA A 5 27.21 -12.37 64.48
N ILE A 6 28.28 -11.64 64.46
CA ILE A 6 29.13 -11.25 63.31
C ILE A 6 29.98 -12.46 62.93
N GLN A 7 30.24 -12.69 61.62
CA GLN A 7 31.58 -13.05 61.19
C GLN A 7 31.88 -12.71 59.72
N GLN A 8 33.03 -12.13 59.61
CA GLN A 8 33.78 -11.65 58.45
C GLN A 8 34.31 -12.78 57.57
N GLY A 9 34.53 -12.42 56.32
CA GLY A 9 35.82 -12.78 55.73
C GLY A 9 35.77 -13.31 54.32
N VAL A 10 36.48 -12.62 53.54
CA VAL A 10 37.43 -13.00 52.47
C VAL A 10 37.01 -12.60 51.05
N GLN A 11 37.72 -11.56 50.61
CA GLN A 11 37.88 -11.16 49.19
C GLN A 11 38.69 -12.23 48.45
N THR A 12 38.23 -12.58 47.23
CA THR A 12 39.14 -13.02 46.17
C THR A 12 38.72 -12.30 44.89
N GLN A 13 39.65 -11.56 44.35
CA GLN A 13 39.63 -10.98 43.01
C GLN A 13 39.79 -12.12 42.00
N GLU A 14 38.96 -12.17 41.00
CA GLU A 14 39.26 -12.87 39.75
C GLU A 14 39.00 -11.98 38.54
N GLU A 15 39.95 -12.06 37.63
CA GLU A 15 40.22 -11.25 36.46
C GLU A 15 39.05 -11.13 35.50
N VAL A 16 38.88 -9.88 34.98
CA VAL A 16 38.06 -9.59 33.83
C VAL A 16 38.81 -9.99 32.57
N THR A 17 38.41 -11.09 31.95
CA THR A 17 38.78 -11.40 30.57
C THR A 17 37.74 -10.80 29.65
N SER A 18 38.15 -9.86 28.84
CA SER A 18 37.40 -9.27 27.70
C SER A 18 37.12 -10.37 26.67
N GLY A 19 35.88 -10.85 26.63
CA GLY A 19 35.36 -11.67 25.56
C GLY A 19 34.69 -10.76 24.53
N GLU A 20 35.25 -10.72 23.32
CA GLU A 20 34.62 -10.13 22.17
C GLU A 20 33.28 -10.82 21.92
N VAL A 21 32.18 -10.06 22.03
CA VAL A 21 30.85 -10.50 21.56
C VAL A 21 30.87 -10.31 20.06
N SER A 22 31.09 -11.38 19.34
CA SER A 22 30.80 -11.43 17.90
C SER A 22 29.28 -11.27 17.69
N GLU A 23 28.88 -10.17 17.11
CA GLU A 23 27.53 -10.02 16.52
C GLU A 23 27.34 -11.13 15.48
N GLN A 24 26.65 -12.18 15.89
CA GLN A 24 26.09 -13.13 14.94
C GLN A 24 24.84 -12.50 14.35
N THR A 25 24.92 -12.03 13.10
CA THR A 25 23.76 -11.85 12.23
C THR A 25 22.98 -13.17 12.26
N PRO A 26 21.65 -13.14 12.48
CA PRO A 26 20.86 -14.37 12.40
C PRO A 26 20.98 -14.91 10.97
N GLU A 27 21.63 -16.05 10.80
CA GLU A 27 21.54 -16.84 9.59
C GLU A 27 20.06 -17.19 9.39
N SER A 28 19.49 -16.77 8.25
CA SER A 28 18.17 -17.19 7.82
C SER A 28 18.15 -18.72 7.73
N ASP A 29 17.19 -19.32 8.40
CA ASP A 29 16.92 -20.77 8.34
C ASP A 29 16.69 -21.17 6.87
N PRO A 30 17.49 -22.08 6.28
CA PRO A 30 17.38 -22.45 4.86
C PRO A 30 16.15 -23.31 4.53
N GLY A 31 15.15 -23.37 5.42
CA GLY A 31 13.92 -24.14 5.26
C GLY A 31 12.63 -23.30 5.27
N GLN A 32 12.69 -21.98 5.43
CA GLN A 32 11.49 -21.16 5.41
C GLN A 32 11.24 -20.69 3.96
N GLU A 33 10.27 -21.32 3.28
CA GLU A 33 9.80 -20.91 1.96
C GLU A 33 9.38 -19.43 2.03
N THR A 34 10.00 -18.58 1.19
CA THR A 34 9.66 -17.17 1.14
C THR A 34 8.34 -17.01 0.43
N ILE A 35 7.31 -16.55 1.12
CA ILE A 35 6.02 -16.23 0.50
C ILE A 35 6.12 -14.86 -0.17
N HIS A 36 5.87 -14.81 -1.48
CA HIS A 36 5.78 -13.58 -2.25
C HIS A 36 4.38 -12.99 -2.11
N LYS A 37 4.30 -11.82 -1.49
CA LYS A 37 3.04 -11.10 -1.27
C LYS A 37 2.83 -10.08 -2.38
N VAL A 38 1.75 -10.24 -3.12
CA VAL A 38 1.38 -9.34 -4.22
C VAL A 38 0.13 -8.57 -3.85
N TYR A 39 0.18 -7.26 -4.01
CA TYR A 39 -0.93 -6.34 -3.76
C TYR A 39 -1.32 -5.68 -5.08
N LEU A 40 -2.48 -6.05 -5.62
CA LEU A 40 -3.07 -5.34 -6.75
C LEU A 40 -3.69 -4.06 -6.22
N THR A 41 -3.26 -2.91 -6.72
CA THR A 41 -3.77 -1.61 -6.29
C THR A 41 -4.24 -0.80 -7.49
N PHE A 42 -5.45 -0.24 -7.37
CA PHE A 42 -6.12 0.51 -8.43
C PHE A 42 -6.32 1.96 -8.00
N ASP A 43 -5.77 2.90 -8.76
CA ASP A 43 -5.92 4.33 -8.53
C ASP A 43 -7.02 4.93 -9.42
N ASP A 44 -7.52 6.13 -9.10
CA ASP A 44 -8.45 6.97 -9.88
C ASP A 44 -9.92 6.55 -9.91
N GLY A 45 -10.26 5.37 -9.39
CA GLY A 45 -11.65 4.93 -9.29
C GLY A 45 -12.51 5.81 -8.34
N PRO A 46 -13.82 5.59 -8.31
CA PRO A 46 -14.59 4.66 -9.15
C PRO A 46 -14.74 5.15 -10.59
N SER A 47 -14.75 4.22 -11.54
CA SER A 47 -14.97 4.49 -12.96
C SER A 47 -16.09 3.61 -13.54
N ILE A 48 -16.31 3.71 -14.84
CA ILE A 48 -17.22 2.81 -15.55
C ILE A 48 -16.75 1.36 -15.54
N TYR A 49 -15.50 1.11 -15.19
CA TYR A 49 -14.89 -0.22 -15.13
C TYR A 49 -14.79 -0.81 -13.72
N THR A 50 -15.10 -0.04 -12.68
CA THR A 50 -14.99 -0.53 -11.30
C THR A 50 -15.76 -1.83 -11.07
N ASP A 51 -17.00 -1.90 -11.53
CA ASP A 51 -17.83 -3.11 -11.41
C ASP A 51 -17.22 -4.32 -12.15
N GLU A 52 -16.68 -4.10 -13.35
CA GLU A 52 -16.03 -5.17 -14.12
C GLU A 52 -14.74 -5.65 -13.45
N ILE A 53 -13.94 -4.73 -12.89
CA ILE A 53 -12.75 -5.08 -12.10
C ILE A 53 -13.14 -5.92 -10.88
N LEU A 54 -14.18 -5.51 -10.15
CA LEU A 54 -14.69 -6.26 -9.00
C LEU A 54 -15.21 -7.65 -9.38
N ASP A 55 -15.92 -7.77 -10.50
CA ASP A 55 -16.38 -9.06 -11.02
C ASP A 55 -15.22 -10.00 -11.39
N ILE A 56 -14.13 -9.45 -11.95
CA ILE A 56 -12.92 -10.21 -12.25
C ILE A 56 -12.27 -10.69 -10.95
N LEU A 57 -12.04 -9.79 -9.99
CA LEU A 57 -11.44 -10.14 -8.70
C LEU A 57 -12.24 -11.20 -7.94
N ASP A 58 -13.57 -11.10 -7.95
CA ASP A 58 -14.46 -12.11 -7.34
C ASP A 58 -14.35 -13.47 -8.02
N ARG A 59 -14.28 -13.51 -9.35
CA ARG A 59 -14.12 -14.76 -10.14
C ARG A 59 -12.85 -15.52 -9.74
N TYR A 60 -11.78 -14.82 -9.42
CA TYR A 60 -10.52 -15.43 -9.00
C TYR A 60 -10.38 -15.55 -7.48
N HIS A 61 -11.39 -15.14 -6.72
CA HIS A 61 -11.40 -15.13 -5.25
C HIS A 61 -10.21 -14.38 -4.62
N VAL A 62 -9.78 -13.31 -5.26
CA VAL A 62 -8.70 -12.44 -4.77
C VAL A 62 -9.25 -11.10 -4.31
N LYS A 63 -8.53 -10.46 -3.39
CA LYS A 63 -8.86 -9.14 -2.88
C LYS A 63 -7.77 -8.14 -3.25
N ALA A 64 -8.18 -6.90 -3.49
CA ALA A 64 -7.32 -5.81 -3.94
C ALA A 64 -7.50 -4.56 -3.06
N THR A 65 -6.79 -3.49 -3.40
CA THR A 65 -6.92 -2.19 -2.76
C THR A 65 -7.24 -1.14 -3.80
N PHE A 66 -8.20 -0.28 -3.51
CA PHE A 66 -8.63 0.81 -4.38
C PHE A 66 -8.32 2.16 -3.71
N PHE A 67 -7.44 2.95 -4.31
CA PHE A 67 -7.17 4.32 -3.91
C PHE A 67 -8.05 5.25 -4.75
N VAL A 68 -9.15 5.69 -4.16
CA VAL A 68 -10.24 6.35 -4.89
C VAL A 68 -10.15 7.87 -4.85
N VAL A 69 -10.74 8.51 -5.86
CA VAL A 69 -10.90 9.96 -5.95
C VAL A 69 -12.35 10.37 -5.71
N GLY A 70 -12.58 11.63 -5.35
CA GLY A 70 -13.92 12.15 -5.15
C GLY A 70 -14.74 12.12 -6.45
N LYS A 71 -15.91 11.53 -6.40
CA LYS A 71 -16.89 11.52 -7.51
C LYS A 71 -18.29 11.62 -6.98
N ASP A 72 -19.07 12.51 -7.60
CA ASP A 72 -20.45 12.70 -7.25
C ASP A 72 -21.38 11.67 -7.93
N GLY A 73 -22.47 11.36 -7.28
CA GLY A 73 -23.57 10.57 -7.84
C GLY A 73 -23.72 9.18 -7.24
N SER A 74 -24.95 8.66 -7.36
CA SER A 74 -25.32 7.37 -6.76
C SER A 74 -24.57 6.16 -7.32
N GLU A 75 -24.06 6.25 -8.55
CA GLU A 75 -23.28 5.18 -9.17
C GLU A 75 -21.89 5.10 -8.52
N ALA A 76 -21.25 6.25 -8.26
CA ALA A 76 -19.98 6.30 -7.56
C ALA A 76 -20.13 5.82 -6.10
N GLU A 77 -21.17 6.27 -5.40
CA GLU A 77 -21.48 5.82 -4.05
C GLU A 77 -21.70 4.29 -4.00
N ALA A 78 -22.48 3.74 -4.92
CA ALA A 78 -22.72 2.30 -5.01
C ALA A 78 -21.43 1.51 -5.28
N ALA A 79 -20.52 2.04 -6.11
CA ALA A 79 -19.23 1.41 -6.38
C ALA A 79 -18.34 1.40 -5.12
N LEU A 80 -18.28 2.50 -4.36
CA LEU A 80 -17.55 2.55 -3.08
C LEU A 80 -18.11 1.54 -2.07
N GLN A 81 -19.43 1.44 -1.95
CA GLN A 81 -20.10 0.46 -1.09
C GLN A 81 -19.72 -0.97 -1.51
N ARG A 82 -19.78 -1.27 -2.80
CA ARG A 82 -19.44 -2.59 -3.34
C ARG A 82 -17.98 -2.97 -3.08
N ILE A 83 -17.03 -2.05 -3.25
CA ILE A 83 -15.62 -2.29 -2.93
C ILE A 83 -15.47 -2.82 -1.50
N VAL A 84 -16.16 -2.21 -0.55
CA VAL A 84 -16.12 -2.59 0.86
C VAL A 84 -16.87 -3.89 1.13
N GLU A 85 -18.08 -4.05 0.59
CA GLU A 85 -18.93 -5.23 0.76
C GLU A 85 -18.26 -6.50 0.20
N ASP A 86 -17.55 -6.37 -0.91
CA ASP A 86 -16.79 -7.46 -1.53
C ASP A 86 -15.46 -7.74 -0.79
N GLY A 87 -15.14 -7.00 0.29
CA GLY A 87 -14.00 -7.23 1.17
C GLY A 87 -12.66 -6.73 0.62
N HIS A 88 -12.68 -5.75 -0.26
CA HIS A 88 -11.50 -5.04 -0.73
C HIS A 88 -11.13 -3.90 0.23
N THR A 89 -9.89 -3.46 0.19
CA THR A 89 -9.45 -2.29 0.97
C THR A 89 -9.73 -1.01 0.18
N LEU A 90 -10.29 -0.03 0.87
CA LEU A 90 -10.59 1.29 0.33
C LEU A 90 -9.61 2.31 0.91
N GLY A 91 -8.79 2.91 0.05
CA GLY A 91 -7.85 3.97 0.37
C GLY A 91 -8.22 5.28 -0.33
N MET A 92 -7.55 6.35 0.06
CA MET A 92 -7.76 7.72 -0.45
C MET A 92 -6.68 8.08 -1.47
N HIS A 93 -7.10 8.73 -2.60
CA HIS A 93 -6.19 9.20 -3.66
C HIS A 93 -6.34 10.68 -3.97
N SER A 94 -6.84 11.51 -3.09
CA SER A 94 -7.30 12.87 -3.30
C SER A 94 -8.80 12.93 -3.65
N TYR A 95 -9.41 14.05 -3.28
CA TYR A 95 -10.79 14.34 -3.74
C TYR A 95 -10.80 14.86 -5.17
N SER A 96 -9.97 15.87 -5.44
CA SER A 96 -9.99 16.61 -6.71
C SER A 96 -9.16 16.00 -7.82
N HIS A 97 -8.10 15.26 -7.47
CA HIS A 97 -7.05 14.74 -8.37
C HIS A 97 -6.40 15.81 -9.25
N LYS A 98 -6.44 17.07 -8.80
CA LYS A 98 -5.86 18.21 -9.52
C LYS A 98 -4.51 18.57 -8.91
N TYR A 99 -3.46 17.99 -9.44
CA TYR A 99 -2.09 18.09 -8.92
C TYR A 99 -1.68 19.50 -8.50
N LYS A 100 -1.93 20.52 -9.37
CA LYS A 100 -1.52 21.89 -9.07
C LYS A 100 -2.29 22.54 -7.93
N GLU A 101 -3.57 22.20 -7.79
CA GLU A 101 -4.42 22.68 -6.71
C GLU A 101 -4.09 21.93 -5.43
N LEU A 102 -3.97 20.58 -5.51
CA LEU A 102 -3.68 19.71 -4.39
C LEU A 102 -2.35 20.06 -3.71
N TYR A 103 -1.30 20.29 -4.50
CA TYR A 103 0.04 20.56 -4.01
C TYR A 103 0.43 22.03 -3.98
N GLU A 104 -0.56 22.95 -4.02
CA GLU A 104 -0.32 24.38 -3.94
C GLU A 104 0.15 24.81 -2.55
N SER A 105 -0.45 24.22 -1.51
CA SER A 105 -0.14 24.49 -0.10
C SER A 105 -0.54 23.31 0.79
N LEU A 106 -0.05 23.29 2.03
CA LEU A 106 -0.51 22.33 3.03
C LEU A 106 -2.01 22.50 3.32
N ASP A 107 -2.51 23.73 3.35
CA ASP A 107 -3.94 24.00 3.57
C ASP A 107 -4.80 23.39 2.43
N SER A 108 -4.39 23.56 1.16
CA SER A 108 -5.10 22.96 0.02
C SER A 108 -5.13 21.43 0.11
N PHE A 109 -4.00 20.83 0.50
CA PHE A 109 -3.90 19.39 0.71
C PHE A 109 -4.82 18.91 1.82
N THR A 110 -4.81 19.59 2.97
CA THR A 110 -5.63 19.20 4.12
C THR A 110 -7.12 19.32 3.86
N GLU A 111 -7.55 20.34 3.09
CA GLU A 111 -8.94 20.50 2.65
C GLU A 111 -9.37 19.37 1.70
N ASP A 112 -8.55 19.03 0.71
CA ASP A 112 -8.78 17.95 -0.25
C ASP A 112 -8.84 16.58 0.45
N PHE A 113 -7.88 16.32 1.35
CA PHE A 113 -7.83 15.12 2.18
C PHE A 113 -9.07 14.98 3.06
N ALA A 114 -9.49 16.04 3.73
CA ALA A 114 -10.68 16.01 4.58
C ALA A 114 -11.94 15.66 3.78
N ARG A 115 -12.05 16.19 2.55
CA ARG A 115 -13.18 15.91 1.66
C ARG A 115 -13.23 14.47 1.22
N ILE A 116 -12.12 13.89 0.74
CA ILE A 116 -12.13 12.48 0.29
C ILE A 116 -12.39 11.53 1.45
N ARG A 117 -11.85 11.81 2.64
CA ARG A 117 -12.10 11.01 3.84
C ARG A 117 -13.57 11.04 4.24
N ASP A 118 -14.19 12.23 4.23
CA ASP A 118 -15.61 12.39 4.54
C ASP A 118 -16.50 11.72 3.50
N ASP A 119 -16.18 11.87 2.22
CA ASP A 119 -16.92 11.27 1.09
C ASP A 119 -16.96 9.74 1.21
N ILE A 120 -15.83 9.10 1.45
CA ILE A 120 -15.72 7.66 1.70
C ILE A 120 -16.56 7.26 2.94
N TYR A 121 -16.43 8.01 4.03
CA TYR A 121 -17.15 7.70 5.25
C TYR A 121 -18.67 7.83 5.09
N GLN A 122 -19.14 8.87 4.42
CA GLN A 122 -20.58 9.07 4.16
C GLN A 122 -21.16 7.96 3.26
N ALA A 123 -20.39 7.53 2.26
CA ALA A 123 -20.83 6.48 1.35
C ALA A 123 -20.84 5.09 1.99
N THR A 124 -19.85 4.77 2.83
CA THR A 124 -19.57 3.38 3.23
C THR A 124 -19.57 3.15 4.75
N GLY A 125 -19.44 4.19 5.55
CA GLY A 125 -19.20 4.09 6.99
C GLY A 125 -17.77 3.67 7.38
N VAL A 126 -16.85 3.54 6.41
CA VAL A 126 -15.45 3.16 6.64
C VAL A 126 -14.59 4.40 6.87
N GLU A 127 -13.86 4.42 7.98
CA GLU A 127 -12.76 5.36 8.17
C GLU A 127 -11.51 4.83 7.46
N SER A 128 -11.24 5.32 6.24
CA SER A 128 -10.01 4.95 5.52
C SER A 128 -8.79 5.51 6.22
N VAL A 129 -7.78 4.65 6.41
CA VAL A 129 -6.49 4.96 7.05
C VAL A 129 -5.31 4.78 6.09
N TYR A 130 -5.60 4.66 4.80
CA TYR A 130 -4.61 4.49 3.74
C TYR A 130 -4.72 5.61 2.73
N TYR A 131 -3.57 6.12 2.30
CA TYR A 131 -3.48 7.18 1.30
C TYR A 131 -2.46 6.84 0.22
N ARG A 132 -2.69 7.27 -1.00
CA ARG A 132 -1.68 7.30 -2.07
C ARG A 132 -1.66 8.69 -2.67
N PHE A 133 -0.47 9.29 -2.69
CA PHE A 133 -0.28 10.60 -3.31
C PHE A 133 -0.49 10.52 -4.83
N PRO A 134 -1.33 11.38 -5.44
CA PRO A 134 -1.36 11.55 -6.89
C PRO A 134 0.03 11.81 -7.47
N GLY A 135 0.48 10.88 -8.35
CA GLY A 135 1.84 10.91 -8.90
C GLY A 135 2.91 10.32 -7.98
N GLY A 136 2.53 9.75 -6.84
CA GLY A 136 3.42 9.19 -5.83
C GLY A 136 4.05 10.24 -4.89
N SER A 137 4.63 9.79 -3.79
CA SER A 137 5.28 10.68 -2.82
C SER A 137 6.52 11.38 -3.41
N SER A 138 7.14 10.82 -4.44
CA SER A 138 8.30 11.39 -5.14
C SER A 138 7.92 12.27 -6.34
N ASN A 139 6.65 12.70 -6.47
CA ASN A 139 6.24 13.56 -7.58
C ASN A 139 7.02 14.88 -7.59
N THR A 140 7.17 15.47 -8.78
CA THR A 140 7.89 16.72 -9.00
C THR A 140 6.96 17.92 -9.25
N VAL A 141 5.67 17.76 -9.02
CA VAL A 141 4.66 18.81 -9.25
C VAL A 141 4.60 19.76 -8.06
N SER A 142 4.76 19.21 -6.86
CA SER A 142 4.79 20.00 -5.63
C SER A 142 6.02 20.92 -5.59
N ASN A 143 5.81 22.19 -5.20
CA ASN A 143 6.88 23.11 -4.83
C ASN A 143 7.13 23.13 -3.32
N ILE A 144 6.31 22.41 -2.55
CA ILE A 144 6.42 22.23 -1.10
C ILE A 144 7.12 20.89 -0.87
N ASP A 145 7.91 20.81 0.18
CA ASP A 145 8.54 19.55 0.57
C ASP A 145 7.45 18.51 0.87
N MET A 146 7.53 17.35 0.23
CA MET A 146 6.55 16.28 0.41
C MET A 146 6.48 15.80 1.87
N HIS A 147 7.55 15.98 2.66
CA HIS A 147 7.52 15.66 4.09
C HIS A 147 6.46 16.45 4.88
N GLU A 148 6.11 17.68 4.45
CA GLU A 148 5.05 18.44 5.13
C GLU A 148 3.68 17.74 4.99
N PHE A 149 3.41 17.12 3.84
CA PHE A 149 2.18 16.35 3.61
C PHE A 149 2.24 14.99 4.31
N ILE A 150 3.41 14.34 4.31
CA ILE A 150 3.64 13.06 5.01
C ILE A 150 3.44 13.23 6.52
N ASP A 151 4.07 14.25 7.12
CA ASP A 151 3.91 14.58 8.55
C ASP A 151 2.43 14.87 8.90
N TYR A 152 1.71 15.50 7.98
CA TYR A 152 0.27 15.71 8.18
C TYR A 152 -0.50 14.40 8.18
N LEU A 153 -0.27 13.47 7.22
CA LEU A 153 -0.92 12.16 7.19
C LEU A 153 -0.61 11.36 8.46
N ASP A 154 0.64 11.36 8.90
CA ASP A 154 1.05 10.71 10.15
C ASP A 154 0.30 11.27 11.36
N SER A 155 0.11 12.60 11.42
CA SER A 155 -0.67 13.25 12.48
C SER A 155 -2.13 12.85 12.49
N GLN A 156 -2.65 12.38 11.34
CA GLN A 156 -4.02 11.88 11.17
C GLN A 156 -4.13 10.36 11.38
N GLY A 157 -3.02 9.65 11.65
CA GLY A 157 -2.98 8.20 11.76
C GLY A 157 -3.20 7.49 10.43
N VAL A 158 -2.78 8.10 9.33
CA VAL A 158 -2.95 7.59 7.97
C VAL A 158 -1.60 7.19 7.39
N GLU A 159 -1.49 5.92 6.97
CA GLU A 159 -0.31 5.38 6.30
C GLU A 159 -0.42 5.62 4.79
N TYR A 160 0.66 6.05 4.15
CA TYR A 160 0.66 6.18 2.70
C TYR A 160 1.41 5.03 2.01
N PHE A 161 1.01 4.74 0.78
CA PHE A 161 1.55 3.65 -0.01
C PHE A 161 1.88 4.13 -1.42
N ASP A 162 3.16 4.08 -1.78
CA ASP A 162 3.58 4.10 -3.16
C ASP A 162 3.53 2.68 -3.76
N TRP A 163 4.32 2.40 -4.76
CA TRP A 163 4.41 1.11 -5.44
C TRP A 163 5.86 0.76 -5.74
N ASN A 164 6.15 -0.49 -5.95
CA ASN A 164 7.44 -0.97 -6.42
C ASN A 164 7.35 -1.79 -7.71
N VAL A 165 6.12 -1.96 -8.23
CA VAL A 165 5.84 -2.54 -9.55
C VAL A 165 4.85 -1.62 -10.26
N SER A 166 5.19 -1.15 -11.47
CA SER A 166 4.30 -0.30 -12.26
C SER A 166 3.84 -1.05 -13.50
N SER A 167 2.54 -1.14 -13.72
CA SER A 167 1.98 -1.64 -14.98
C SER A 167 2.35 -0.77 -16.18
N GLY A 168 2.66 0.51 -15.94
CA GLY A 168 2.89 1.51 -16.99
C GLY A 168 1.62 2.09 -17.61
N ASP A 169 0.45 1.72 -17.11
CA ASP A 169 -0.85 2.18 -17.64
C ASP A 169 -1.18 3.63 -17.31
N GLY A 170 -0.51 4.24 -16.31
CA GLY A 170 -0.70 5.66 -15.95
C GLY A 170 -0.35 6.66 -17.05
N GLY A 171 0.35 6.24 -18.10
CA GLY A 171 0.69 7.10 -19.24
C GLY A 171 -0.51 7.39 -20.16
N SER A 172 -0.33 8.33 -21.09
CA SER A 172 -1.39 8.73 -22.04
C SER A 172 -1.69 7.70 -23.14
N ARG A 173 -0.81 6.71 -23.34
CA ARG A 173 -1.01 5.62 -24.31
C ARG A 173 -1.57 4.39 -23.62
N ASN A 174 -2.56 3.74 -24.26
CA ASN A 174 -2.96 2.40 -23.88
C ASN A 174 -1.85 1.43 -24.32
N LEU A 175 -1.33 0.68 -23.34
CA LEU A 175 -0.38 -0.39 -23.59
C LEU A 175 -1.10 -1.64 -24.07
N SER A 176 -0.39 -2.57 -24.70
CA SER A 176 -0.93 -3.88 -25.05
C SER A 176 -1.11 -4.74 -23.79
N ILE A 177 -2.00 -5.72 -23.86
CA ILE A 177 -2.20 -6.70 -22.78
C ILE A 177 -0.88 -7.40 -22.44
N ASP A 178 -0.12 -7.84 -23.44
CA ASP A 178 1.18 -8.50 -23.22
C ASP A 178 2.17 -7.60 -22.48
N THR A 179 2.20 -6.29 -22.81
CA THR A 179 3.09 -5.34 -22.11
C THR A 179 2.66 -5.12 -20.68
N LEU A 180 1.34 -5.00 -20.41
CA LEU A 180 0.81 -4.85 -19.06
C LEU A 180 1.10 -6.10 -18.21
N LEU A 181 0.91 -7.29 -18.80
CA LEU A 181 1.22 -8.56 -18.15
C LEU A 181 2.72 -8.64 -17.79
N GLU A 182 3.60 -8.37 -18.74
CA GLU A 182 5.05 -8.38 -18.51
C GLU A 182 5.44 -7.40 -17.39
N ASN A 183 5.03 -6.13 -17.49
CA ASN A 183 5.33 -5.11 -16.50
C ASN A 183 4.85 -5.46 -15.08
N CYS A 184 3.69 -6.10 -14.96
CA CYS A 184 3.12 -6.47 -13.66
C CYS A 184 3.77 -7.72 -13.07
N THR A 185 4.43 -8.59 -13.86
CA THR A 185 4.78 -9.93 -13.41
C THR A 185 6.26 -10.29 -13.53
N GLU A 186 7.07 -9.51 -14.28
CA GLU A 186 8.47 -9.84 -14.60
C GLU A 186 9.34 -10.08 -13.35
N ASP A 187 9.19 -9.23 -12.34
CA ASP A 187 10.08 -9.21 -11.17
C ASP A 187 9.45 -9.74 -9.86
N ILE A 188 8.23 -10.27 -9.89
CA ILE A 188 7.51 -10.67 -8.66
C ILE A 188 8.32 -11.67 -7.84
N ASP A 189 8.94 -12.65 -8.49
CA ASP A 189 9.70 -13.72 -7.81
C ASP A 189 10.99 -13.22 -7.15
N THR A 190 11.40 -11.99 -7.46
CA THR A 190 12.61 -11.36 -6.88
C THR A 190 12.30 -10.54 -5.63
N ARG A 191 11.02 -10.38 -5.27
CA ARG A 191 10.56 -9.51 -4.19
C ARG A 191 9.74 -10.29 -3.16
N GLU A 192 9.95 -10.03 -1.89
CA GLU A 192 9.05 -10.52 -0.83
C GLU A 192 7.68 -9.83 -0.92
N THR A 193 7.67 -8.55 -1.27
CA THR A 193 6.46 -7.72 -1.38
C THR A 193 6.44 -6.97 -2.72
N SER A 194 5.37 -7.14 -3.48
CA SER A 194 5.10 -6.42 -4.72
C SER A 194 3.80 -5.64 -4.59
N ILE A 195 3.88 -4.31 -4.59
CA ILE A 195 2.72 -3.41 -4.66
C ILE A 195 2.63 -2.93 -6.11
N ILE A 196 1.61 -3.40 -6.83
CA ILE A 196 1.43 -3.16 -8.26
C ILE A 196 0.50 -1.97 -8.45
N LEU A 197 0.97 -0.95 -9.16
CA LEU A 197 0.17 0.20 -9.59
C LEU A 197 -0.59 -0.13 -10.86
N LEU A 198 -1.90 -0.05 -10.80
CA LEU A 198 -2.88 -0.13 -11.88
C LEU A 198 -3.85 1.05 -11.76
N HIS A 199 -4.59 1.36 -12.81
CA HIS A 199 -5.60 2.43 -12.78
C HIS A 199 -7.00 1.91 -13.12
N ASP A 200 -7.97 2.31 -12.30
CA ASP A 200 -9.41 2.18 -12.53
C ASP A 200 -9.92 3.48 -13.17
N SER A 201 -9.76 3.58 -14.48
CA SER A 201 -10.13 4.78 -15.22
C SER A 201 -10.82 4.45 -16.53
N ALA A 202 -11.79 5.27 -16.92
CA ALA A 202 -12.53 5.14 -18.18
C ALA A 202 -11.63 5.11 -19.42
N GLU A 203 -10.42 5.63 -19.32
CA GLU A 203 -9.43 5.69 -20.40
C GLU A 203 -8.54 4.45 -20.47
N LYS A 204 -8.73 3.45 -19.58
CA LYS A 204 -7.85 2.28 -19.41
C LYS A 204 -8.55 0.94 -19.64
N PRO A 205 -9.25 0.74 -20.79
CA PRO A 205 -9.92 -0.52 -21.06
C PRO A 205 -8.95 -1.71 -21.12
N THR A 206 -7.74 -1.53 -21.64
CA THR A 206 -6.73 -2.60 -21.76
C THR A 206 -6.20 -3.07 -20.40
N THR A 207 -6.23 -2.24 -19.36
CA THR A 207 -5.91 -2.65 -17.99
C THR A 207 -6.93 -3.66 -17.49
N VAL A 208 -8.22 -3.43 -17.73
CA VAL A 208 -9.29 -4.35 -17.36
C VAL A 208 -9.19 -5.64 -18.15
N GLU A 209 -8.97 -5.54 -19.48
CA GLU A 209 -8.79 -6.70 -20.36
C GLU A 209 -7.58 -7.57 -19.96
N ALA A 210 -6.49 -6.96 -19.47
CA ALA A 210 -5.28 -7.67 -19.05
C ALA A 210 -5.39 -8.28 -17.65
N LEU A 211 -6.32 -7.82 -16.81
CA LEU A 211 -6.39 -8.20 -15.41
C LEU A 211 -6.55 -9.71 -15.16
N PRO A 212 -7.37 -10.46 -15.93
CA PRO A 212 -7.43 -11.92 -15.82
C PRO A 212 -6.07 -12.59 -16.02
N ASP A 213 -5.35 -12.23 -17.08
CA ASP A 213 -4.06 -12.83 -17.42
C ASP A 213 -3.00 -12.49 -16.35
N ILE A 214 -3.02 -11.26 -15.81
CA ILE A 214 -2.15 -10.84 -14.71
C ILE A 214 -2.41 -11.70 -13.46
N ILE A 215 -3.68 -11.87 -13.06
CA ILE A 215 -4.04 -12.65 -11.88
C ILE A 215 -3.66 -14.13 -12.08
N GLU A 216 -3.97 -14.70 -13.23
CA GLU A 216 -3.64 -16.11 -13.54
C GLU A 216 -2.14 -16.35 -13.49
N ASN A 217 -1.34 -15.44 -14.07
CA ASN A 217 0.12 -15.54 -14.06
C ASN A 217 0.67 -15.49 -12.64
N ILE A 218 0.16 -14.58 -11.78
CA ILE A 218 0.57 -14.46 -10.39
C ILE A 218 0.22 -15.72 -9.61
N LEU A 219 -1.03 -16.20 -9.72
CA LEU A 219 -1.52 -17.36 -8.98
C LEU A 219 -0.90 -18.69 -9.45
N ALA A 220 -0.37 -18.75 -10.66
CA ALA A 220 0.35 -19.92 -11.16
C ALA A 220 1.75 -20.10 -10.55
N ARG A 221 2.25 -19.08 -9.83
CA ARG A 221 3.58 -19.13 -9.21
C ARG A 221 3.52 -19.83 -7.86
N PRO A 222 4.47 -20.70 -7.53
CA PRO A 222 4.56 -21.28 -6.20
C PRO A 222 4.84 -20.17 -5.18
N ASP A 223 4.38 -20.35 -3.97
CA ASP A 223 4.67 -19.50 -2.81
C ASP A 223 4.27 -18.01 -3.01
N THR A 224 3.29 -17.75 -3.88
CA THR A 224 2.79 -16.42 -4.19
C THR A 224 1.32 -16.28 -3.78
N VAL A 225 0.98 -15.16 -3.13
CA VAL A 225 -0.38 -14.85 -2.70
C VAL A 225 -0.76 -13.42 -3.10
N ILE A 226 -2.02 -13.21 -3.51
CA ILE A 226 -2.58 -11.89 -3.76
C ILE A 226 -3.38 -11.47 -2.51
N LEU A 227 -3.07 -10.31 -1.96
CA LEU A 227 -3.65 -9.78 -0.72
C LEU A 227 -4.09 -8.33 -0.91
N PRO A 228 -5.11 -7.86 -0.16
CA PRO A 228 -5.38 -6.44 -0.01
C PRO A 228 -4.41 -5.82 0.99
N ILE A 229 -4.18 -4.51 0.91
CA ILE A 229 -3.42 -3.77 1.92
C ILE A 229 -4.19 -3.81 3.25
N THR A 230 -3.46 -4.08 4.33
CA THR A 230 -3.96 -4.10 5.70
C THR A 230 -2.95 -3.43 6.63
N GLU A 231 -3.27 -3.29 7.91
CA GLU A 231 -2.36 -2.77 8.94
C GLU A 231 -1.05 -3.57 9.09
N ASN A 232 -1.03 -4.82 8.61
CA ASN A 232 0.15 -5.68 8.64
C ASN A 232 0.95 -5.64 7.32
N THR A 233 0.54 -4.82 6.36
CA THR A 233 1.24 -4.67 5.09
C THR A 233 2.41 -3.71 5.26
N ARG A 234 3.61 -4.17 4.92
CA ARG A 234 4.78 -3.29 4.90
C ARG A 234 4.61 -2.27 3.77
N PRO A 235 4.59 -0.98 4.07
CA PRO A 235 4.46 0.05 3.05
C PRO A 235 5.69 0.12 2.13
N VAL A 236 5.49 0.63 0.95
CA VAL A 236 6.54 1.08 0.02
C VAL A 236 6.45 2.60 -0.04
N HIS A 237 7.53 3.26 0.32
CA HIS A 237 7.67 4.71 0.27
C HIS A 237 8.75 5.08 -0.75
N HIS A 238 8.46 6.02 -1.67
CA HIS A 238 9.45 6.59 -2.56
C HIS A 238 10.21 7.76 -1.89
N VAL A 239 9.59 8.40 -0.91
CA VAL A 239 10.17 9.40 0.00
C VAL A 239 10.01 8.87 1.41
N GLU A 240 11.11 8.79 2.15
CA GLU A 240 11.16 8.34 3.55
C GLU A 240 11.26 9.55 4.51
#